data_fac052991bb9e6c775db57367159415d
#
_entry.id   fac052991bb9e6c775db57367159415d
#
_cell.length_a   1.000
_cell.length_b   1.000
_cell.length_c   1.000
_cell.angle_alpha   90.00
_cell.angle_beta   90.00
_cell.angle_gamma   90.00
#
_symmetry.space_group_name_H-M   'P 1'
#
loop_
_entity.id
_entity.type
_entity.pdbx_description
1 polymer ?
#
loop_
_entity_poly.entity_id
_entity_poly.type
_entity_poly.pdbx_seq_one_letter_code
_entity_poly.pdbx_strand_id
1 'polypeptide(L)'
;MSILEVSNLKKIYTTRFGASQVQALSNISFSVEEGEYVAIMGESGSGKTTLLNILAALDQPTDGEVILNGKKLQSVREKEIAAFRRKHLGFVFQEFNLLDTFSLQDNIFLPLVLAGMDYKTMNSRLQPIAEKLEITQLLQKFPYEVSGGQKQRAAVARALITQPKLILADEPTG
;
A
#
# COMPACT_ATOMS: atom_id res chain seq x y z
N MET A 1 3.19 3.38 -20.91
CA MET A 1 3.76 4.57 -20.20
C MET A 1 4.05 4.14 -18.77
N SER A 2 5.29 4.27 -18.35
CA SER A 2 5.70 3.77 -17.01
C SER A 2 4.95 4.48 -15.91
N ILE A 3 4.32 3.72 -15.02
CA ILE A 3 3.64 4.24 -13.83
C ILE A 3 4.58 4.30 -12.63
N LEU A 4 5.56 3.39 -12.59
CA LEU A 4 6.59 3.29 -11.57
C LEU A 4 7.95 3.10 -12.22
N GLU A 5 8.93 3.89 -11.80
CA GLU A 5 10.33 3.74 -12.19
C GLU A 5 11.19 3.71 -10.94
N VAL A 6 12.03 2.70 -10.84
CA VAL A 6 12.98 2.50 -9.74
C VAL A 6 14.38 2.44 -10.34
N SER A 7 15.27 3.30 -9.86
CA SER A 7 16.62 3.42 -10.40
C SER A 7 17.68 3.36 -9.30
N ASN A 8 18.56 2.38 -9.39
CA ASN A 8 19.74 2.18 -8.54
C ASN A 8 19.40 2.23 -7.03
N LEU A 9 18.22 1.71 -6.65
CA LEU A 9 17.69 1.81 -5.30
C LEU A 9 18.57 1.02 -4.32
N LYS A 10 18.99 1.70 -3.26
CA LYS A 10 19.82 1.15 -2.19
C LYS A 10 19.24 1.48 -0.83
N LYS A 11 19.25 0.51 0.08
CA LYS A 11 18.86 0.73 1.47
C LYS A 11 19.84 0.07 2.43
N ILE A 12 20.40 0.88 3.32
CA ILE A 12 21.27 0.44 4.41
C ILE A 12 20.66 0.91 5.72
N TYR A 13 20.43 -0.01 6.63
CA TYR A 13 20.06 0.29 8.01
C TYR A 13 21.31 0.32 8.88
N THR A 14 21.45 1.37 9.68
CA THR A 14 22.55 1.51 10.64
C THR A 14 21.99 1.39 12.05
N THR A 15 22.60 0.55 12.88
CA THR A 15 22.20 0.46 14.30
C THR A 15 22.47 1.76 15.04
N ARG A 16 21.70 2.04 16.12
CA ARG A 16 21.77 3.30 16.91
C ARG A 16 23.19 3.65 17.39
N PHE A 17 24.09 2.67 17.50
CA PHE A 17 25.46 2.88 17.97
C PHE A 17 26.51 2.82 16.84
N GLY A 18 26.07 2.79 15.57
CA GLY A 18 26.99 2.78 14.42
C GLY A 18 27.83 1.51 14.25
N ALA A 19 27.65 0.53 15.14
CA ALA A 19 28.52 -0.66 15.20
C ALA A 19 28.25 -1.70 14.12
N SER A 20 27.06 -1.70 13.50
CA SER A 20 26.74 -2.61 12.39
C SER A 20 25.85 -1.92 11.38
N GLN A 21 26.11 -2.26 10.11
CA GLN A 21 25.28 -1.85 8.98
C GLN A 21 24.68 -3.10 8.34
N VAL A 22 23.39 -3.05 8.03
CA VAL A 22 22.69 -4.10 7.31
C VAL A 22 22.21 -3.53 5.98
N GLN A 23 22.76 -4.05 4.89
CA GLN A 23 22.32 -3.69 3.55
C GLN A 23 21.07 -4.51 3.20
N ALA A 24 19.91 -3.87 3.18
CA ALA A 24 18.64 -4.50 2.88
C ALA A 24 18.35 -4.51 1.37
N LEU A 25 18.78 -3.48 0.63
CA LEU A 25 18.65 -3.41 -0.82
C LEU A 25 19.97 -2.97 -1.45
N SER A 26 20.31 -3.58 -2.60
CA SER A 26 21.53 -3.31 -3.34
C SER A 26 21.22 -3.09 -4.82
N ASN A 27 21.26 -1.84 -5.25
CA ASN A 27 21.23 -1.45 -6.66
C ASN A 27 20.03 -2.03 -7.45
N ILE A 28 18.81 -1.89 -6.90
CA ILE A 28 17.59 -2.39 -7.53
C ILE A 28 17.11 -1.38 -8.57
N SER A 29 16.87 -1.87 -9.81
CA SER A 29 16.32 -1.05 -10.89
C SER A 29 15.30 -1.86 -11.68
N PHE A 30 14.11 -1.29 -11.87
CA PHE A 30 13.02 -1.84 -12.69
C PHE A 30 11.98 -0.76 -12.99
N SER A 31 11.10 -1.05 -13.94
CA SER A 31 9.93 -0.21 -14.22
C SER A 31 8.67 -1.06 -14.28
N VAL A 32 7.52 -0.42 -14.07
CA VAL A 32 6.20 -1.03 -14.18
C VAL A 32 5.33 -0.15 -15.07
N GLU A 33 4.71 -0.74 -16.08
CA GLU A 33 3.79 -0.05 -16.98
C GLU A 33 2.37 0.00 -16.40
N GLU A 34 1.55 0.91 -16.89
CA GLU A 34 0.15 0.99 -16.50
C GLU A 34 -0.59 -0.29 -16.92
N GLY A 35 -1.32 -0.91 -15.98
CA GLY A 35 -2.03 -2.17 -16.19
C GLY A 35 -1.16 -3.43 -16.07
N GLU A 36 0.12 -3.29 -15.78
CA GLU A 36 1.02 -4.43 -15.59
C GLU A 36 0.87 -5.03 -14.19
N TYR A 37 0.99 -6.36 -14.10
CA TYR A 37 1.08 -7.11 -12.85
C TYR A 37 2.52 -7.62 -12.67
N VAL A 38 3.17 -7.23 -11.59
CA VAL A 38 4.56 -7.59 -11.28
C VAL A 38 4.63 -8.35 -9.97
N ALA A 39 5.25 -9.53 -9.98
CA ALA A 39 5.53 -10.31 -8.77
C ALA A 39 7.01 -10.16 -8.38
N ILE A 40 7.26 -9.77 -7.13
CA ILE A 40 8.60 -9.70 -6.55
C ILE A 40 8.79 -10.93 -5.67
N MET A 41 9.68 -11.82 -6.08
CA MET A 41 9.97 -13.08 -5.38
C MET A 41 11.37 -13.08 -4.77
N GLY A 42 11.56 -13.84 -3.70
CA GLY A 42 12.84 -14.00 -3.03
C GLY A 42 12.67 -14.66 -1.68
N GLU A 43 13.77 -15.15 -1.11
CA GLU A 43 13.81 -15.79 0.20
C GLU A 43 13.36 -14.83 1.32
N SER A 44 13.01 -15.38 2.49
CA SER A 44 12.75 -14.57 3.68
C SER A 44 13.99 -13.73 4.02
N GLY A 45 13.77 -12.45 4.33
CA GLY A 45 14.87 -11.52 4.62
C GLY A 45 15.59 -10.93 3.39
N SER A 46 15.14 -11.23 2.15
CA SER A 46 15.76 -10.68 0.92
C SER A 46 15.43 -9.19 0.65
N GLY A 47 14.70 -8.53 1.54
CA GLY A 47 14.40 -7.09 1.42
C GLY A 47 13.08 -6.76 0.71
N LYS A 48 12.22 -7.74 0.42
CA LYS A 48 10.92 -7.50 -0.25
C LYS A 48 10.05 -6.46 0.47
N THR A 49 9.82 -6.65 1.77
CA THR A 49 9.06 -5.72 2.60
C THR A 49 9.74 -4.34 2.68
N THR A 50 11.07 -4.28 2.74
CA THR A 50 11.82 -3.02 2.69
C THR A 50 11.57 -2.29 1.36
N LEU A 51 11.63 -3.00 0.25
CA LEU A 51 11.33 -2.43 -1.07
C LEU A 51 9.89 -1.90 -1.11
N LEU A 52 8.90 -2.70 -0.70
CA LEU A 52 7.50 -2.28 -0.67
C LEU A 52 7.29 -1.04 0.23
N ASN A 53 7.94 -0.96 1.37
CA ASN A 53 7.86 0.21 2.26
C ASN A 53 8.42 1.48 1.60
N ILE A 54 9.50 1.37 0.83
CA ILE A 54 10.05 2.52 0.09
C ILE A 54 9.10 2.92 -1.04
N LEU A 55 8.56 1.95 -1.80
CA LEU A 55 7.58 2.21 -2.87
C LEU A 55 6.29 2.82 -2.32
N ALA A 56 5.90 2.43 -1.10
CA ALA A 56 4.77 3.00 -0.38
C ALA A 56 5.04 4.40 0.22
N ALA A 57 6.26 4.92 0.08
CA ALA A 57 6.70 6.15 0.74
C ALA A 57 6.52 6.11 2.28
N LEU A 58 6.68 4.92 2.88
CA LEU A 58 6.73 4.69 4.33
C LEU A 58 8.16 4.73 4.87
N ASP A 59 9.13 4.49 4.01
CA ASP A 59 10.57 4.59 4.29
C ASP A 59 11.28 5.31 3.14
N GLN A 60 12.48 5.80 3.38
CA GLN A 60 13.29 6.46 2.37
C GLN A 60 14.48 5.59 1.97
N PRO A 61 14.88 5.57 0.70
CA PRO A 61 16.11 4.90 0.28
C PRO A 61 17.34 5.63 0.82
N THR A 62 18.43 4.89 0.97
CA THR A 62 19.75 5.47 1.26
C THR A 62 20.35 6.13 0.02
N ASP A 63 20.09 5.53 -1.16
CA ASP A 63 20.55 6.04 -2.46
C ASP A 63 19.59 5.55 -3.58
N GLY A 64 19.70 6.14 -4.75
CA GLY A 64 18.80 5.85 -5.87
C GLY A 64 17.49 6.65 -5.80
N GLU A 65 16.57 6.36 -6.72
CA GLU A 65 15.32 7.10 -6.80
C GLU A 65 14.12 6.23 -7.19
N VAL A 66 12.96 6.72 -6.76
CA VAL A 66 11.66 6.15 -7.13
C VAL A 66 10.80 7.27 -7.72
N ILE A 67 10.31 7.05 -8.93
CA ILE A 67 9.37 7.93 -9.62
C ILE A 67 8.03 7.21 -9.73
N LEU A 68 6.98 7.78 -9.18
CA LEU A 68 5.62 7.28 -9.27
C LEU A 68 4.76 8.31 -9.99
N ASN A 69 4.13 7.87 -11.09
CA ASN A 69 3.27 8.71 -11.93
C ASN A 69 3.98 10.04 -12.31
N GLY A 70 5.23 9.95 -12.74
CA GLY A 70 6.05 11.09 -13.15
C GLY A 70 6.58 11.97 -12.00
N LYS A 71 6.30 11.62 -10.74
CA LYS A 71 6.76 12.38 -9.57
C LYS A 71 7.75 11.59 -8.73
N LYS A 72 8.94 12.16 -8.49
CA LYS A 72 9.97 11.58 -7.64
C LYS A 72 9.48 11.58 -6.18
N LEU A 73 9.45 10.41 -5.53
CA LEU A 73 8.94 10.26 -4.16
C LEU A 73 9.74 11.07 -3.14
N GLN A 74 11.07 11.09 -3.28
CA GLN A 74 11.96 11.84 -2.40
C GLN A 74 11.77 13.38 -2.48
N SER A 75 11.10 13.88 -3.54
CA SER A 75 10.77 15.31 -3.68
C SER A 75 9.45 15.72 -3.01
N VAL A 76 8.66 14.74 -2.54
CA VAL A 76 7.40 15.01 -1.84
C VAL A 76 7.70 15.46 -0.42
N ARG A 77 7.20 16.64 -0.05
CA ARG A 77 7.40 17.18 1.30
C ARG A 77 6.75 16.29 2.36
N GLU A 78 7.36 16.16 3.52
CA GLU A 78 6.90 15.31 4.62
C GLU A 78 5.41 15.56 4.97
N LYS A 79 5.00 16.81 5.04
CA LYS A 79 3.60 17.19 5.30
C LYS A 79 2.61 16.80 4.21
N GLU A 80 3.06 16.50 3.01
CA GLU A 80 2.24 16.14 1.84
C GLU A 80 2.26 14.65 1.55
N ILE A 81 3.23 13.90 2.11
CA ILE A 81 3.45 12.50 1.78
C ILE A 81 2.22 11.61 2.12
N ALA A 82 1.52 11.90 3.21
CA ALA A 82 0.31 11.16 3.57
C ALA A 82 -0.83 11.39 2.57
N ALA A 83 -1.02 12.63 2.10
CA ALA A 83 -2.00 12.94 1.06
C ALA A 83 -1.59 12.33 -0.29
N PHE A 84 -0.31 12.33 -0.61
CA PHE A 84 0.23 11.70 -1.81
C PHE A 84 -0.04 10.18 -1.80
N ARG A 85 0.24 9.49 -0.69
CA ARG A 85 -0.06 8.06 -0.53
C ARG A 85 -1.54 7.77 -0.77
N ARG A 86 -2.44 8.48 -0.07
CA ARG A 86 -3.88 8.30 -0.22
C ARG A 86 -4.38 8.48 -1.65
N LYS A 87 -3.76 9.40 -2.39
CA LYS A 87 -4.18 9.73 -3.76
C LYS A 87 -3.66 8.73 -4.80
N HIS A 88 -2.46 8.20 -4.61
CA HIS A 88 -1.77 7.47 -5.67
C HIS A 88 -1.55 5.98 -5.37
N LEU A 89 -1.60 5.58 -4.10
CA LEU A 89 -1.24 4.23 -3.66
C LEU A 89 -2.41 3.53 -2.96
N GLY A 90 -2.60 2.25 -3.28
CA GLY A 90 -3.36 1.30 -2.48
C GLY A 90 -2.39 0.32 -1.84
N PHE A 91 -2.61 -0.07 -0.59
CA PHE A 91 -1.75 -1.01 0.10
C PHE A 91 -2.56 -2.15 0.72
N VAL A 92 -2.15 -3.39 0.42
CA VAL A 92 -2.67 -4.61 1.04
C VAL A 92 -1.57 -5.20 1.90
N PHE A 93 -1.73 -5.12 3.23
CA PHE A 93 -0.77 -5.63 4.20
C PHE A 93 -0.98 -7.13 4.44
N GLN A 94 0.08 -7.85 4.79
CA GLN A 94 0.07 -9.25 5.14
C GLN A 94 -0.93 -9.57 6.28
N GLU A 95 -0.97 -8.74 7.33
CA GLU A 95 -1.88 -8.89 8.46
C GLU A 95 -3.17 -8.06 8.33
N PHE A 96 -3.50 -7.62 7.11
CA PHE A 96 -4.67 -6.82 6.75
C PHE A 96 -4.73 -5.44 7.39
N ASN A 97 -4.21 -5.25 8.60
CA ASN A 97 -4.21 -3.99 9.38
C ASN A 97 -5.60 -3.33 9.42
N LEU A 98 -6.63 -4.12 9.70
CA LEU A 98 -7.97 -3.63 9.99
C LEU A 98 -8.07 -3.22 11.46
N LEU A 99 -8.77 -2.13 11.72
CA LEU A 99 -9.02 -1.64 13.07
C LEU A 99 -10.22 -2.41 13.65
N ASP A 100 -10.02 -3.16 14.72
CA ASP A 100 -11.04 -4.01 15.34
C ASP A 100 -12.21 -3.24 15.93
N THR A 101 -12.02 -1.97 16.25
CA THR A 101 -13.04 -1.07 16.78
C THR A 101 -13.97 -0.48 15.73
N PHE A 102 -13.70 -0.71 14.46
CA PHE A 102 -14.44 -0.20 13.32
C PHE A 102 -15.10 -1.35 12.54
N SER A 103 -16.29 -1.10 11.98
CA SER A 103 -16.90 -2.02 11.03
C SER A 103 -16.01 -2.20 9.78
N LEU A 104 -16.26 -3.23 8.99
CA LEU A 104 -15.54 -3.39 7.71
C LEU A 104 -15.76 -2.19 6.79
N GLN A 105 -16.97 -1.64 6.75
CA GLN A 105 -17.30 -0.43 5.98
C GLN A 105 -16.47 0.76 6.45
N ASP A 106 -16.37 1.00 7.75
CA ASP A 106 -15.61 2.12 8.30
C ASP A 106 -14.11 1.97 8.04
N ASN A 107 -13.59 0.74 8.15
CA ASN A 107 -12.21 0.43 7.75
C ASN A 107 -11.94 0.75 6.28
N ILE A 108 -12.87 0.40 5.38
CA ILE A 108 -12.75 0.65 3.95
C ILE A 108 -12.86 2.16 3.68
N PHE A 109 -13.74 2.88 4.37
CA PHE A 109 -13.95 4.31 4.20
C PHE A 109 -12.83 5.18 4.76
N LEU A 110 -12.03 4.67 5.70
CA LEU A 110 -11.04 5.45 6.43
C LEU A 110 -10.15 6.34 5.54
N PRO A 111 -9.54 5.88 4.44
CA PRO A 111 -8.74 6.76 3.58
C PRO A 111 -9.55 7.88 2.92
N LEU A 112 -10.83 7.66 2.63
CA LEU A 112 -11.71 8.67 2.03
C LEU A 112 -12.21 9.67 3.07
N VAL A 113 -12.49 9.23 4.29
CA VAL A 113 -12.81 10.11 5.43
C VAL A 113 -11.64 11.05 5.70
N LEU A 114 -10.41 10.55 5.73
CA LEU A 114 -9.20 11.35 5.89
C LEU A 114 -8.94 12.31 4.72
N ALA A 115 -9.55 12.04 3.57
CA ALA A 115 -9.51 12.94 2.41
C ALA A 115 -10.66 13.97 2.42
N GLY A 116 -11.56 13.93 3.43
CA GLY A 116 -12.70 14.85 3.53
C GLY A 116 -13.84 14.56 2.56
N MET A 117 -13.96 13.32 2.07
CA MET A 117 -15.00 12.94 1.12
C MET A 117 -16.36 12.78 1.82
N ASP A 118 -17.43 13.20 1.17
CA ASP A 118 -18.79 13.04 1.67
C ASP A 118 -19.26 11.57 1.61
N TYR A 119 -20.19 11.22 2.50
CA TYR A 119 -20.70 9.85 2.64
C TYR A 119 -21.35 9.30 1.36
N LYS A 120 -22.11 10.13 0.63
CA LYS A 120 -22.79 9.70 -0.59
C LYS A 120 -21.79 9.26 -1.66
N THR A 121 -20.73 10.03 -1.83
CA THR A 121 -19.63 9.71 -2.75
C THR A 121 -18.86 8.46 -2.30
N MET A 122 -18.56 8.34 -0.99
CA MET A 122 -17.90 7.16 -0.45
C MET A 122 -18.72 5.89 -0.69
N ASN A 123 -20.02 5.95 -0.41
CA ASN A 123 -20.92 4.81 -0.58
C ASN A 123 -21.09 4.43 -2.06
N SER A 124 -21.17 5.39 -2.97
CA SER A 124 -21.26 5.11 -4.42
C SER A 124 -20.00 4.41 -4.96
N ARG A 125 -18.83 4.70 -4.39
CA ARG A 125 -17.58 3.99 -4.74
C ARG A 125 -17.51 2.59 -4.14
N LEU A 126 -18.04 2.41 -2.94
CA LEU A 126 -17.98 1.14 -2.22
C LEU A 126 -18.86 0.07 -2.89
N GLN A 127 -20.08 0.40 -3.31
CA GLN A 127 -21.07 -0.56 -3.82
C GLN A 127 -20.49 -1.52 -4.88
N PRO A 128 -19.92 -1.05 -6.01
CA PRO A 128 -19.41 -1.94 -7.05
C PRO A 128 -18.19 -2.77 -6.58
N ILE A 129 -17.41 -2.24 -5.64
CA ILE A 129 -16.26 -2.96 -5.07
C ILE A 129 -16.75 -4.06 -4.14
N ALA A 130 -17.70 -3.76 -3.25
CA ALA A 130 -18.26 -4.71 -2.30
C ALA A 130 -18.97 -5.87 -2.99
N GLU A 131 -19.69 -5.59 -4.07
CA GLU A 131 -20.34 -6.62 -4.91
C GLU A 131 -19.31 -7.55 -5.55
N LYS A 132 -18.28 -7.00 -6.22
CA LYS A 132 -17.23 -7.79 -6.87
C LYS A 132 -16.42 -8.64 -5.89
N LEU A 133 -16.22 -8.17 -4.66
CA LEU A 133 -15.48 -8.84 -3.61
C LEU A 133 -16.38 -9.72 -2.72
N GLU A 134 -17.69 -9.77 -3.01
CA GLU A 134 -18.67 -10.55 -2.25
C GLU A 134 -18.67 -10.27 -0.74
N ILE A 135 -18.56 -8.98 -0.37
CA ILE A 135 -18.53 -8.53 1.03
C ILE A 135 -19.71 -7.63 1.40
N THR A 136 -20.67 -7.41 0.51
CA THR A 136 -21.79 -6.48 0.73
C THR A 136 -22.53 -6.77 2.02
N GLN A 137 -22.83 -8.04 2.31
CA GLN A 137 -23.54 -8.45 3.54
C GLN A 137 -22.66 -8.44 4.79
N LEU A 138 -21.35 -8.19 4.64
CA LEU A 138 -20.39 -8.17 5.75
C LEU A 138 -20.01 -6.76 6.18
N LEU A 139 -20.42 -5.72 5.45
CA LEU A 139 -19.97 -4.34 5.65
C LEU A 139 -20.19 -3.81 7.07
N GLN A 140 -21.28 -4.24 7.73
CA GLN A 140 -21.61 -3.81 9.09
C GLN A 140 -20.95 -4.67 10.18
N LYS A 141 -20.28 -5.77 9.81
CA LYS A 141 -19.55 -6.61 10.75
C LYS A 141 -18.20 -6.02 11.11
N PHE A 142 -17.71 -6.43 12.30
CA PHE A 142 -16.38 -6.07 12.75
C PHE A 142 -15.33 -7.12 12.32
N PRO A 143 -14.04 -6.77 12.27
CA PRO A 143 -12.99 -7.71 11.84
C PRO A 143 -12.98 -9.04 12.61
N TYR A 144 -13.26 -9.04 13.89
CA TYR A 144 -13.30 -10.26 14.72
C TYR A 144 -14.52 -11.17 14.44
N GLU A 145 -15.53 -10.69 13.69
CA GLU A 145 -16.73 -11.46 13.35
C GLU A 145 -16.63 -12.17 11.97
N VAL A 146 -15.52 -12.02 11.28
CA VAL A 146 -15.35 -12.50 9.90
C VAL A 146 -14.10 -13.36 9.76
N SER A 147 -14.08 -14.23 8.74
CA SER A 147 -12.94 -15.09 8.45
C SER A 147 -11.72 -14.31 7.92
N GLY A 148 -10.54 -14.93 7.92
CA GLY A 148 -9.31 -14.36 7.36
C GLY A 148 -9.47 -13.95 5.89
N GLY A 149 -10.07 -14.80 5.05
CA GLY A 149 -10.34 -14.47 3.66
C GLY A 149 -11.33 -13.31 3.48
N GLN A 150 -12.29 -13.15 4.39
CA GLN A 150 -13.21 -12.01 4.40
C GLN A 150 -12.50 -10.72 4.83
N LYS A 151 -11.60 -10.78 5.83
CA LYS A 151 -10.73 -9.67 6.20
C LYS A 151 -9.84 -9.24 5.03
N GLN A 152 -9.27 -10.20 4.33
CA GLN A 152 -8.43 -9.94 3.16
C GLN A 152 -9.22 -9.20 2.07
N ARG A 153 -10.44 -9.65 1.74
CA ARG A 153 -11.30 -8.96 0.77
C ARG A 153 -11.65 -7.54 1.21
N ALA A 154 -11.89 -7.31 2.49
CA ALA A 154 -12.09 -5.95 3.03
C ALA A 154 -10.83 -5.08 2.93
N ALA A 155 -9.64 -5.64 3.18
CA ALA A 155 -8.37 -4.94 3.00
C ALA A 155 -8.11 -4.59 1.53
N VAL A 156 -8.45 -5.48 0.61
CA VAL A 156 -8.42 -5.21 -0.84
C VAL A 156 -9.41 -4.11 -1.23
N ALA A 157 -10.65 -4.14 -0.69
CA ALA A 157 -11.64 -3.08 -0.92
C ALA A 157 -11.11 -1.72 -0.44
N ARG A 158 -10.47 -1.67 0.73
CA ARG A 158 -9.84 -0.45 1.28
C ARG A 158 -8.72 0.07 0.37
N ALA A 159 -7.93 -0.82 -0.23
CA ALA A 159 -6.88 -0.42 -1.16
C ALA A 159 -7.44 0.13 -2.48
N LEU A 160 -8.55 -0.41 -2.96
CA LEU A 160 -9.16 -0.04 -4.24
C LEU A 160 -10.02 1.23 -4.18
N ILE A 161 -10.64 1.53 -3.02
CA ILE A 161 -11.69 2.57 -2.92
C ILE A 161 -11.18 3.98 -3.22
N THR A 162 -9.88 4.22 -3.04
CA THR A 162 -9.23 5.49 -3.38
C THR A 162 -8.97 5.64 -4.88
N GLN A 163 -9.19 4.58 -5.67
CA GLN A 163 -8.85 4.52 -7.11
C GLN A 163 -7.37 4.82 -7.34
N PRO A 164 -6.47 4.09 -6.70
CA PRO A 164 -5.04 4.35 -6.74
C PRO A 164 -4.46 4.09 -8.13
N LYS A 165 -3.30 4.69 -8.40
CA LYS A 165 -2.53 4.43 -9.63
C LYS A 165 -1.67 3.18 -9.53
N LEU A 166 -1.25 2.81 -8.32
CA LEU A 166 -0.44 1.63 -8.03
C LEU A 166 -0.99 0.93 -6.78
N ILE A 167 -1.12 -0.39 -6.84
CA ILE A 167 -1.42 -1.22 -5.68
C ILE A 167 -0.16 -1.98 -5.30
N LEU A 168 0.20 -1.90 -4.04
CA LEU A 168 1.29 -2.66 -3.43
C LEU A 168 0.67 -3.72 -2.50
N ALA A 169 1.10 -4.96 -2.64
CA ALA A 169 0.62 -6.06 -1.82
C ALA A 169 1.79 -6.83 -1.23
N ASP A 170 1.80 -7.00 0.09
CA ASP A 170 2.79 -7.79 0.81
C ASP A 170 2.15 -9.13 1.19
N GLU A 171 2.63 -10.22 0.59
CA GLU A 171 2.14 -11.60 0.76
C GLU A 171 0.59 -11.71 0.76
N PRO A 172 -0.10 -11.27 -0.32
CA PRO A 172 -1.55 -11.14 -0.33
C PRO A 172 -2.29 -12.49 -0.29
N THR A 173 -1.59 -13.60 -0.42
CA THR A 173 -2.15 -14.96 -0.46
C THR A 173 -1.58 -15.87 0.63
N GLY A 174 -1.06 -15.30 1.69
CA GLY A 174 -0.37 -15.97 2.80
C GLY A 174 -1.04 -17.19 3.39
#